data_988038438326f099bc69f23746cb105e
#
_entry.id   988038438326f099bc69f23746cb105e
#
_cell.length_a   1.000
_cell.length_b   1.000
_cell.length_c   1.000
_cell.angle_alpha   90.00
_cell.angle_beta   90.00
_cell.angle_gamma   90.00
#
_symmetry.space_group_name_H-M   'P 1'
#
loop_
_entity.id
_entity.type
_entity.pdbx_description
1 polymer ?
#
loop_
_entity_poly.entity_id
_entity_poly.type
_entity_poly.pdbx_seq_one_letter_code
_entity_poly.pdbx_strand_id
1 'polypeptide(L)'
;GHPLIAQLLAQRGFNTPEKARAFLDPTYYSPAPPTALFGVDRAAEIVCEAINKRQNIFVWGDFDVDGQTSTSLLVAALQKLAGFDRVRFHVPNRFSEGHGMLPDKLAEKLADPTFQPQLILTCDTGIAEAAGVGYAKDRNIKVVVTDHHDLTPEFQKLRPGLDPLWGLAADEVGQASVRRADAIVNPKF
;
A
#
# COMPACT_ATOMS: atom_id res chain seq x y z
N GLY A 1 -15.48 36.05 -2.94
CA GLY A 1 -14.75 35.13 -3.79
C GLY A 1 -15.39 34.99 -5.17
N HIS A 2 -14.67 34.44 -6.15
CA HIS A 2 -15.19 34.27 -7.50
C HIS A 2 -16.26 33.15 -7.54
N PRO A 3 -17.47 33.36 -8.17
CA PRO A 3 -18.55 32.36 -8.16
C PRO A 3 -18.12 30.97 -8.69
N LEU A 4 -17.28 30.92 -9.72
CA LEU A 4 -16.77 29.68 -10.28
C LEU A 4 -15.94 28.87 -9.24
N ILE A 5 -15.14 29.55 -8.42
CA ILE A 5 -14.37 28.88 -7.35
C ILE A 5 -15.33 28.29 -6.32
N ALA A 6 -16.35 29.02 -5.92
CA ALA A 6 -17.35 28.53 -4.96
C ALA A 6 -18.08 27.29 -5.52
N GLN A 7 -18.45 27.32 -6.81
CA GLN A 7 -19.07 26.19 -7.47
C GLN A 7 -18.17 24.96 -7.51
N LEU A 8 -16.89 25.12 -7.88
CA LEU A 8 -15.92 24.03 -7.91
C LEU A 8 -15.67 23.41 -6.53
N LEU A 9 -15.60 24.25 -5.50
CA LEU A 9 -15.45 23.78 -4.12
C LEU A 9 -16.68 22.98 -3.67
N ALA A 10 -17.88 23.51 -3.92
CA ALA A 10 -19.12 22.84 -3.58
C ALA A 10 -19.26 21.47 -4.28
N GLN A 11 -18.92 21.39 -5.57
CA GLN A 11 -18.93 20.13 -6.34
C GLN A 11 -17.95 19.08 -5.80
N ARG A 12 -16.89 19.50 -5.11
CA ARG A 12 -15.89 18.64 -4.47
C ARG A 12 -16.18 18.36 -2.98
N GLY A 13 -17.36 18.73 -2.50
CA GLY A 13 -17.77 18.51 -1.10
C GLY A 13 -17.27 19.53 -0.09
N PHE A 14 -16.56 20.59 -0.54
CA PHE A 14 -16.15 21.71 0.30
C PHE A 14 -17.27 22.76 0.36
N ASN A 15 -18.41 22.36 0.88
CA ASN A 15 -19.68 23.12 0.83
C ASN A 15 -19.96 23.97 2.07
N THR A 16 -18.99 24.08 3.00
CA THR A 16 -19.04 25.01 4.13
C THR A 16 -17.83 25.92 4.13
N PRO A 17 -17.93 27.14 4.73
CA PRO A 17 -16.79 28.05 4.82
C PRO A 17 -15.55 27.43 5.47
N GLU A 18 -15.74 26.63 6.52
CA GLU A 18 -14.67 25.97 7.27
C GLU A 18 -13.93 24.95 6.39
N LYS A 19 -14.68 24.08 5.68
CA LYS A 19 -14.11 23.11 4.75
C LYS A 19 -13.38 23.79 3.60
N ALA A 20 -14.01 24.82 3.01
CA ALA A 20 -13.39 25.57 1.93
C ALA A 20 -12.11 26.26 2.38
N ARG A 21 -12.11 26.83 3.59
CA ARG A 21 -10.93 27.51 4.15
C ARG A 21 -9.80 26.52 4.41
N ALA A 22 -10.07 25.39 5.03
CA ALA A 22 -9.08 24.34 5.29
C ALA A 22 -8.46 23.78 4.00
N PHE A 23 -9.24 23.74 2.91
CA PHE A 23 -8.73 23.30 1.61
C PHE A 23 -7.85 24.36 0.91
N LEU A 24 -8.22 25.65 1.03
CA LEU A 24 -7.55 26.75 0.34
C LEU A 24 -6.33 27.29 1.09
N ASP A 25 -6.28 27.13 2.40
CA ASP A 25 -5.26 27.70 3.26
C ASP A 25 -4.71 26.63 4.20
N PRO A 26 -3.45 26.17 3.98
CA PRO A 26 -2.82 25.12 4.77
C PRO A 26 -2.78 25.40 6.28
N THR A 27 -2.83 26.68 6.70
CA THR A 27 -2.82 27.03 8.13
C THR A 27 -4.10 26.61 8.87
N TYR A 28 -5.17 26.35 8.15
CA TYR A 28 -6.45 25.85 8.68
C TYR A 28 -6.66 24.35 8.43
N TYR A 29 -5.72 23.70 7.76
CA TYR A 29 -5.79 22.25 7.54
C TYR A 29 -5.36 21.50 8.81
N SER A 30 -6.22 20.61 9.26
CA SER A 30 -5.91 19.66 10.33
C SER A 30 -5.92 18.25 9.74
N PRO A 31 -4.77 17.57 9.67
CA PRO A 31 -4.72 16.21 9.14
C PRO A 31 -5.51 15.26 10.05
N ALA A 32 -6.19 14.29 9.45
CA ALA A 32 -6.75 13.18 10.19
C ALA A 32 -5.62 12.37 10.86
N PRO A 33 -5.87 11.74 12.02
CA PRO A 33 -4.88 10.87 12.62
C PRO A 33 -4.60 9.67 11.70
N PRO A 34 -3.39 9.10 11.69
CA PRO A 34 -3.05 7.95 10.85
C PRO A 34 -4.01 6.76 11.05
N THR A 35 -4.53 6.57 12.25
CA THR A 35 -5.50 5.51 12.60
C THR A 35 -6.88 5.70 11.96
N ALA A 36 -7.17 6.86 11.37
CA ALA A 36 -8.39 7.05 10.59
C ALA A 36 -8.30 6.38 9.18
N LEU A 37 -7.10 6.00 8.77
CA LEU A 37 -6.90 5.30 7.50
C LEU A 37 -7.21 3.82 7.67
N PHE A 38 -8.20 3.35 6.89
CA PHE A 38 -8.65 1.96 6.98
C PHE A 38 -7.51 0.97 6.71
N GLY A 39 -7.42 -0.06 7.54
CA GLY A 39 -6.40 -1.12 7.43
C GLY A 39 -5.04 -0.77 8.04
N VAL A 40 -4.78 0.47 8.44
CA VAL A 40 -3.46 0.88 8.96
C VAL A 40 -3.09 0.16 10.27
N ASP A 41 -4.05 -0.07 11.17
CA ASP A 41 -3.78 -0.76 12.45
C ASP A 41 -3.30 -2.19 12.18
N ARG A 42 -4.00 -2.91 11.29
CA ARG A 42 -3.62 -4.27 10.91
C ARG A 42 -2.26 -4.32 10.21
N ALA A 43 -2.01 -3.38 9.30
CA ALA A 43 -0.72 -3.27 8.62
C ALA A 43 0.42 -3.01 9.62
N ALA A 44 0.20 -2.08 10.56
CA ALA A 44 1.16 -1.77 11.61
C ALA A 44 1.45 -2.98 12.52
N GLU A 45 0.43 -3.74 12.91
CA GLU A 45 0.61 -4.98 13.69
C GLU A 45 1.54 -5.97 12.97
N ILE A 46 1.31 -6.20 11.67
CA ILE A 46 2.11 -7.15 10.87
C ILE A 46 3.56 -6.67 10.75
N VAL A 47 3.76 -5.37 10.48
CA VAL A 47 5.10 -4.79 10.40
C VAL A 47 5.82 -4.85 11.74
N CYS A 48 5.15 -4.49 12.84
CA CYS A 48 5.71 -4.59 14.19
C CYS A 48 6.05 -6.04 14.56
N GLU A 49 5.20 -6.99 14.19
CA GLU A 49 5.49 -8.41 14.39
C GLU A 49 6.77 -8.85 13.63
N ALA A 50 6.90 -8.43 12.37
CA ALA A 50 8.08 -8.74 11.56
C ALA A 50 9.36 -8.14 12.18
N ILE A 51 9.31 -6.89 12.66
CA ILE A 51 10.42 -6.23 13.33
C ILE A 51 10.79 -6.99 14.63
N ASN A 52 9.82 -7.28 15.48
CA ASN A 52 10.03 -7.96 16.75
C ASN A 52 10.59 -9.38 16.58
N LYS A 53 10.16 -10.08 15.54
CA LYS A 53 10.67 -11.41 15.16
C LYS A 53 11.97 -11.37 14.36
N ARG A 54 12.53 -10.19 14.14
CA ARG A 54 13.75 -9.98 13.36
C ARG A 54 13.67 -10.58 11.97
N GLN A 55 12.50 -10.52 11.34
CA GLN A 55 12.25 -11.01 9.98
C GLN A 55 12.83 -10.06 8.92
N ASN A 56 13.13 -10.58 7.76
CA ASN A 56 13.56 -9.79 6.62
C ASN A 56 12.32 -9.18 5.95
N ILE A 57 12.40 -7.90 5.65
CA ILE A 57 11.33 -7.10 5.05
C ILE A 57 11.78 -6.62 3.68
N PHE A 58 10.98 -6.88 2.65
CA PHE A 58 11.23 -6.39 1.31
C PHE A 58 10.20 -5.31 0.96
N VAL A 59 10.66 -4.12 0.63
CA VAL A 59 9.80 -3.01 0.22
C VAL A 59 9.76 -2.97 -1.30
N TRP A 60 8.54 -3.07 -1.85
CA TRP A 60 8.30 -2.93 -3.29
C TRP A 60 7.63 -1.60 -3.58
N GLY A 61 8.35 -0.68 -4.22
CA GLY A 61 7.86 0.65 -4.57
C GLY A 61 7.33 0.75 -6.00
N ASP A 62 6.93 1.97 -6.37
CA ASP A 62 6.66 2.31 -7.76
C ASP A 62 7.74 3.23 -8.33
N PHE A 63 7.76 3.38 -9.66
CA PHE A 63 8.84 4.05 -10.40
C PHE A 63 8.72 5.57 -10.43
N ASP A 64 7.55 6.13 -10.17
CA ASP A 64 7.32 7.58 -10.22
C ASP A 64 7.77 8.31 -8.94
N VAL A 65 7.50 9.60 -8.85
CA VAL A 65 7.99 10.42 -7.73
C VAL A 65 7.34 10.00 -6.41
N ASP A 66 6.04 9.65 -6.43
CA ASP A 66 5.31 9.23 -5.24
C ASP A 66 5.84 7.89 -4.75
N GLY A 67 6.05 6.94 -5.69
CA GLY A 67 6.64 5.63 -5.39
C GLY A 67 8.07 5.72 -4.87
N GLN A 68 8.92 6.54 -5.49
CA GLN A 68 10.32 6.71 -5.06
C GLN A 68 10.42 7.39 -3.69
N THR A 69 9.62 8.43 -3.44
CA THR A 69 9.66 9.16 -2.16
C THR A 69 9.06 8.34 -1.03
N SER A 70 7.93 7.65 -1.25
CA SER A 70 7.32 6.75 -0.27
C SER A 70 8.23 5.56 0.05
N THR A 71 8.85 4.95 -0.97
CA THR A 71 9.86 3.89 -0.77
C THR A 71 11.02 4.38 0.09
N SER A 72 11.57 5.53 -0.22
CA SER A 72 12.70 6.10 0.53
C SER A 72 12.34 6.34 1.99
N LEU A 73 11.14 6.89 2.26
CA LEU A 73 10.63 7.12 3.60
C LEU A 73 10.46 5.81 4.39
N LEU A 74 9.79 4.83 3.80
CA LEU A 74 9.55 3.53 4.44
C LEU A 74 10.85 2.78 4.70
N VAL A 75 11.74 2.71 3.73
CA VAL A 75 13.02 2.02 3.88
C VAL A 75 13.86 2.65 4.98
N ALA A 76 13.97 3.99 5.01
CA ALA A 76 14.71 4.69 6.06
C ALA A 76 14.12 4.42 7.47
N ALA A 77 12.80 4.44 7.61
CA ALA A 77 12.13 4.14 8.87
C ALA A 77 12.34 2.67 9.29
N LEU A 78 12.11 1.73 8.36
CA LEU A 78 12.25 0.30 8.64
C LEU A 78 13.69 -0.09 8.96
N GLN A 79 14.69 0.45 8.26
CA GLN A 79 16.11 0.20 8.55
C GLN A 79 16.49 0.69 9.96
N LYS A 80 15.94 1.82 10.38
CA LYS A 80 16.15 2.33 11.74
C LYS A 80 15.52 1.42 12.82
N LEU A 81 14.40 0.79 12.53
CA LEU A 81 13.63 -0.03 13.48
C LEU A 81 14.05 -1.50 13.47
N ALA A 82 14.26 -2.08 12.30
CA ALA A 82 14.54 -3.51 12.11
C ALA A 82 16.03 -3.84 11.98
N GLY A 83 16.85 -2.86 11.59
CA GLY A 83 18.26 -3.03 11.23
C GLY A 83 18.46 -3.00 9.71
N PHE A 84 19.61 -2.45 9.32
CA PHE A 84 19.96 -2.20 7.92
C PHE A 84 19.98 -3.48 7.07
N ASP A 85 20.52 -4.56 7.61
CA ASP A 85 20.68 -5.84 6.92
C ASP A 85 19.37 -6.60 6.70
N ARG A 86 18.28 -6.17 7.38
CA ARG A 86 16.98 -6.83 7.33
C ARG A 86 15.98 -6.18 6.39
N VAL A 87 16.36 -5.08 5.77
CA VAL A 87 15.46 -4.35 4.87
C VAL A 87 16.11 -4.17 3.53
N ARG A 88 15.50 -4.76 2.52
CA ARG A 88 15.83 -4.50 1.11
C ARG A 88 14.64 -3.88 0.39
N PHE A 89 14.89 -3.28 -0.73
CA PHE A 89 13.83 -2.66 -1.53
C PHE A 89 14.08 -2.82 -3.02
N HIS A 90 13.03 -2.60 -3.78
CA HIS A 90 13.07 -2.49 -5.23
C HIS A 90 12.12 -1.40 -5.69
N VAL A 91 12.59 -0.59 -6.61
CA VAL A 91 11.80 0.36 -7.40
C VAL A 91 11.91 -0.08 -8.86
N PRO A 92 10.80 -0.47 -9.50
CA PRO A 92 10.85 -0.98 -10.86
C PRO A 92 11.37 0.06 -11.86
N ASN A 93 12.11 -0.40 -12.85
CA ASN A 93 12.44 0.44 -13.98
C ASN A 93 11.30 0.42 -15.00
N ARG A 94 10.62 1.57 -15.17
CA ARG A 94 9.48 1.73 -16.07
C ARG A 94 9.68 1.18 -17.48
N PHE A 95 10.89 1.33 -18.01
CA PHE A 95 11.19 1.02 -19.41
C PHE A 95 11.52 -0.46 -19.63
N SER A 96 12.01 -1.17 -18.60
CA SER A 96 12.47 -2.55 -18.73
C SER A 96 11.66 -3.56 -17.91
N GLU A 97 10.97 -3.11 -16.85
CA GLU A 97 10.25 -4.00 -15.92
C GLU A 97 8.73 -3.83 -15.97
N GLY A 98 8.25 -2.70 -16.50
CA GLY A 98 6.83 -2.37 -16.50
C GLY A 98 6.34 -1.78 -15.18
N HIS A 99 5.04 -1.90 -14.94
CA HIS A 99 4.38 -1.39 -13.74
C HIS A 99 4.11 -2.50 -12.73
N GLY A 100 4.15 -2.13 -11.46
CA GLY A 100 3.67 -2.94 -10.36
C GLY A 100 4.56 -4.12 -9.98
N MET A 101 4.02 -4.99 -9.13
CA MET A 101 4.73 -6.16 -8.61
C MET A 101 4.44 -7.40 -9.48
N LEU A 102 5.14 -7.50 -10.62
CA LEU A 102 4.99 -8.62 -11.53
C LEU A 102 5.66 -9.89 -10.98
N PRO A 103 5.04 -11.09 -11.14
CA PRO A 103 5.55 -12.35 -10.60
C PRO A 103 6.95 -12.73 -11.04
N ASP A 104 7.30 -12.51 -12.31
CA ASP A 104 8.62 -12.79 -12.87
C ASP A 104 9.68 -11.87 -12.28
N LYS A 105 9.37 -10.59 -12.14
CA LYS A 105 10.27 -9.60 -11.52
C LYS A 105 10.43 -9.85 -10.02
N LEU A 106 9.35 -10.19 -9.35
CA LEU A 106 9.41 -10.59 -7.95
C LEU A 106 10.28 -11.86 -7.79
N ALA A 107 10.13 -12.84 -8.67
CA ALA A 107 10.96 -14.05 -8.68
C ALA A 107 12.46 -13.73 -8.81
N GLU A 108 12.82 -12.81 -9.72
CA GLU A 108 14.22 -12.35 -9.88
C GLU A 108 14.77 -11.76 -8.57
N LYS A 109 14.01 -10.92 -7.89
CA LYS A 109 14.45 -10.26 -6.64
C LYS A 109 14.50 -11.23 -5.45
N LEU A 110 13.67 -12.26 -5.45
CA LEU A 110 13.65 -13.30 -4.42
C LEU A 110 14.66 -14.44 -4.67
N ALA A 111 15.33 -14.44 -5.81
CA ALA A 111 16.32 -15.48 -6.16
C ALA A 111 17.61 -15.43 -5.33
N ASP A 112 17.90 -14.30 -4.66
CA ASP A 112 19.07 -14.15 -3.79
C ASP A 112 18.93 -15.00 -2.51
N PRO A 113 19.72 -16.09 -2.36
CA PRO A 113 19.61 -16.95 -1.19
C PRO A 113 20.07 -16.29 0.11
N THR A 114 20.81 -15.18 0.01
CA THR A 114 21.30 -14.42 1.18
C THR A 114 20.24 -13.54 1.81
N PHE A 115 19.12 -13.31 1.12
CA PHE A 115 18.02 -12.52 1.63
C PHE A 115 16.67 -13.12 1.23
N GLN A 116 16.07 -13.83 2.15
CA GLN A 116 14.72 -14.39 2.00
C GLN A 116 13.76 -13.59 2.86
N PRO A 117 12.85 -12.78 2.28
CA PRO A 117 11.90 -11.99 3.05
C PRO A 117 10.76 -12.85 3.60
N GLN A 118 10.30 -12.52 4.79
CA GLN A 118 9.07 -13.05 5.38
C GLN A 118 7.90 -12.07 5.23
N LEU A 119 8.21 -10.81 4.91
CA LEU A 119 7.22 -9.77 4.66
C LEU A 119 7.59 -8.97 3.41
N ILE A 120 6.63 -8.80 2.52
CA ILE A 120 6.66 -7.80 1.45
C ILE A 120 5.72 -6.66 1.84
N LEU A 121 6.21 -5.44 1.79
CA LEU A 121 5.45 -4.22 1.99
C LEU A 121 5.49 -3.42 0.70
N THR A 122 4.34 -3.25 0.04
CA THR A 122 4.28 -2.38 -1.15
C THR A 122 4.08 -0.93 -0.74
N CYS A 123 4.51 0.00 -1.55
CA CYS A 123 4.18 1.40 -1.38
C CYS A 123 3.93 2.07 -2.73
N ASP A 124 2.81 2.79 -2.79
CA ASP A 124 2.31 3.44 -3.99
C ASP A 124 1.99 2.46 -5.15
N THR A 125 1.76 1.20 -4.80
CA THR A 125 1.41 0.13 -5.74
C THR A 125 0.82 -1.06 -4.98
N GLY A 126 0.23 -1.99 -5.69
CA GLY A 126 -0.20 -3.27 -5.11
C GLY A 126 -1.69 -3.52 -5.18
N ILE A 127 -2.54 -2.50 -5.23
CA ILE A 127 -4.01 -2.68 -5.24
C ILE A 127 -4.51 -3.41 -6.51
N ALA A 128 -3.74 -3.34 -7.59
CA ALA A 128 -4.03 -4.03 -8.86
C ALA A 128 -3.16 -5.28 -9.09
N GLU A 129 -2.24 -5.60 -8.17
CA GLU A 129 -1.17 -6.57 -8.37
C GLU A 129 -1.53 -7.98 -7.87
N ALA A 130 -2.72 -8.46 -8.22
CA ALA A 130 -3.25 -9.76 -7.80
C ALA A 130 -2.30 -10.93 -8.05
N ALA A 131 -1.63 -10.96 -9.21
CA ALA A 131 -0.70 -12.02 -9.56
C ALA A 131 0.57 -11.99 -8.70
N GLY A 132 1.13 -10.82 -8.44
CA GLY A 132 2.30 -10.64 -7.57
C GLY A 132 2.00 -11.00 -6.12
N VAL A 133 0.85 -10.57 -5.61
CA VAL A 133 0.37 -10.95 -4.27
C VAL A 133 0.22 -12.46 -4.18
N GLY A 134 -0.45 -13.09 -5.16
CA GLY A 134 -0.61 -14.54 -5.22
C GLY A 134 0.74 -15.27 -5.20
N TYR A 135 1.69 -14.82 -6.03
CA TYR A 135 3.03 -15.39 -6.11
C TYR A 135 3.76 -15.37 -4.76
N ALA A 136 3.68 -14.26 -4.02
CA ALA A 136 4.28 -14.13 -2.69
C ALA A 136 3.59 -15.03 -1.67
N LYS A 137 2.25 -15.05 -1.66
CA LYS A 137 1.45 -15.86 -0.74
C LYS A 137 1.67 -17.37 -0.93
N ASP A 138 1.85 -17.84 -2.17
CA ASP A 138 2.15 -19.25 -2.47
C ASP A 138 3.53 -19.69 -1.96
N ARG A 139 4.38 -18.72 -1.56
CA ARG A 139 5.68 -18.93 -0.92
C ARG A 139 5.69 -18.66 0.57
N ASN A 140 4.52 -18.55 1.18
CA ASN A 140 4.33 -18.23 2.60
C ASN A 140 4.96 -16.88 3.01
N ILE A 141 5.07 -15.93 2.09
CA ILE A 141 5.50 -14.57 2.39
C ILE A 141 4.26 -13.75 2.73
N LYS A 142 4.30 -13.06 3.86
CA LYS A 142 3.25 -12.08 4.21
C LYS A 142 3.32 -10.90 3.26
N VAL A 143 2.15 -10.35 2.91
CA VAL A 143 2.05 -9.18 2.03
C VAL A 143 1.18 -8.12 2.70
N VAL A 144 1.73 -6.93 2.82
CA VAL A 144 0.99 -5.72 3.22
C VAL A 144 0.99 -4.78 2.02
N VAL A 145 -0.19 -4.45 1.53
CA VAL A 145 -0.36 -3.49 0.43
C VAL A 145 -0.63 -2.11 1.02
N THR A 146 0.19 -1.10 0.64
CA THR A 146 -0.12 0.30 0.87
C THR A 146 -0.15 1.04 -0.46
N ASP A 147 -1.32 1.56 -0.80
CA ASP A 147 -1.58 2.11 -2.12
C ASP A 147 -2.66 3.20 -2.03
N HIS A 148 -2.74 4.09 -3.00
CA HIS A 148 -3.77 5.12 -3.08
C HIS A 148 -4.50 5.15 -4.44
N HIS A 149 -4.12 4.26 -5.36
CA HIS A 149 -4.76 4.12 -6.66
C HIS A 149 -6.22 3.65 -6.55
N ASP A 150 -6.95 3.72 -7.64
CA ASP A 150 -8.35 3.33 -7.69
C ASP A 150 -8.55 1.86 -7.35
N LEU A 151 -9.61 1.60 -6.60
CA LEU A 151 -9.98 0.24 -6.24
C LEU A 151 -10.36 -0.56 -7.48
N THR A 152 -9.83 -1.76 -7.58
CA THR A 152 -10.19 -2.69 -8.66
C THR A 152 -11.65 -3.13 -8.56
N PRO A 153 -12.25 -3.68 -9.65
CA PRO A 153 -13.62 -4.19 -9.64
C PRO A 153 -13.87 -5.27 -8.57
N GLU A 154 -12.83 -5.95 -8.12
CA GLU A 154 -12.86 -6.90 -7.02
C GLU A 154 -13.35 -6.24 -5.72
N PHE A 155 -12.85 -5.04 -5.42
CA PHE A 155 -13.22 -4.30 -4.21
C PHE A 155 -14.49 -3.46 -4.38
N GLN A 156 -14.77 -2.96 -5.58
CA GLN A 156 -15.94 -2.10 -5.84
C GLN A 156 -17.28 -2.80 -5.56
N LYS A 157 -17.32 -4.13 -5.56
CA LYS A 157 -18.51 -4.93 -5.30
C LYS A 157 -18.69 -5.32 -3.84
N LEU A 158 -17.66 -5.08 -3.01
CA LEU A 158 -17.72 -5.44 -1.60
C LEU A 158 -18.61 -4.49 -0.82
N ARG A 159 -19.24 -5.04 0.22
CA ARG A 159 -20.04 -4.26 1.17
C ARG A 159 -19.18 -3.97 2.40
N PRO A 160 -18.80 -2.69 2.63
CA PRO A 160 -17.97 -2.34 3.78
C PRO A 160 -18.57 -2.88 5.10
N GLY A 161 -17.72 -3.52 5.89
CA GLY A 161 -18.10 -4.09 7.19
C GLY A 161 -18.83 -5.44 7.16
N LEU A 162 -19.17 -5.98 5.96
CA LEU A 162 -19.81 -7.29 5.80
C LEU A 162 -18.90 -8.30 5.11
N ASP A 163 -18.15 -7.86 4.12
CA ASP A 163 -17.24 -8.72 3.37
C ASP A 163 -15.80 -8.54 3.86
N PRO A 164 -15.03 -9.62 4.06
CA PRO A 164 -13.61 -9.49 4.37
C PRO A 164 -12.87 -8.88 3.18
N LEU A 165 -12.03 -7.89 3.45
CA LEU A 165 -11.28 -7.17 2.42
C LEU A 165 -9.96 -7.87 2.05
N TRP A 166 -9.33 -8.54 3.02
CA TRP A 166 -8.01 -9.16 2.88
C TRP A 166 -7.87 -10.42 3.74
N GLY A 167 -6.74 -11.11 3.58
CA GLY A 167 -6.39 -12.29 4.37
C GLY A 167 -7.12 -13.55 3.95
N LEU A 168 -7.72 -13.58 2.75
CA LEU A 168 -8.49 -14.71 2.25
C LEU A 168 -7.59 -15.79 1.64
N ALA A 169 -8.01 -17.04 1.75
CA ALA A 169 -7.32 -18.16 1.14
C ALA A 169 -7.58 -18.24 -0.38
N ALA A 170 -6.70 -18.94 -1.10
CA ALA A 170 -6.79 -19.04 -2.55
C ALA A 170 -8.05 -19.77 -3.05
N ASP A 171 -8.60 -20.68 -2.27
CA ASP A 171 -9.85 -21.39 -2.55
C ASP A 171 -11.09 -20.50 -2.36
N GLU A 172 -10.96 -19.40 -1.59
CA GLU A 172 -12.05 -18.44 -1.38
C GLU A 172 -12.12 -17.38 -2.48
N VAL A 173 -10.96 -16.94 -3.03
CA VAL A 173 -10.88 -15.79 -3.95
C VAL A 173 -10.11 -16.07 -5.23
N GLY A 174 -9.57 -17.28 -5.39
CA GLY A 174 -8.68 -17.64 -6.51
C GLY A 174 -7.21 -17.33 -6.24
N GLN A 175 -6.32 -17.94 -7.03
CA GLN A 175 -4.86 -17.81 -6.85
C GLN A 175 -4.37 -16.38 -7.06
N ALA A 176 -4.92 -15.68 -8.04
CA ALA A 176 -4.57 -14.30 -8.35
C ALA A 176 -5.66 -13.36 -7.81
N SER A 177 -5.54 -12.99 -6.54
CA SER A 177 -6.38 -11.98 -5.90
C SER A 177 -5.58 -11.15 -4.91
N VAL A 178 -5.76 -9.82 -4.96
CA VAL A 178 -5.16 -8.90 -3.99
C VAL A 178 -5.72 -9.13 -2.59
N ARG A 179 -6.94 -9.64 -2.46
CA ARG A 179 -7.58 -9.98 -1.17
C ARG A 179 -6.86 -11.10 -0.39
N ARG A 180 -5.90 -11.79 -1.01
CA ARG A 180 -4.99 -12.70 -0.32
C ARG A 180 -3.90 -11.99 0.51
N ALA A 181 -3.67 -10.69 0.31
CA ALA A 181 -2.77 -9.90 1.14
C ALA A 181 -3.18 -9.99 2.62
N ASP A 182 -2.22 -9.88 3.54
CA ASP A 182 -2.46 -9.96 4.98
C ASP A 182 -3.01 -8.65 5.57
N ALA A 183 -2.79 -7.54 4.87
CA ALA A 183 -3.47 -6.26 5.08
C ALA A 183 -3.43 -5.41 3.80
N ILE A 184 -4.43 -4.55 3.64
CA ILE A 184 -4.49 -3.56 2.56
C ILE A 184 -4.84 -2.22 3.19
N VAL A 185 -4.01 -1.22 2.89
CA VAL A 185 -4.20 0.17 3.30
C VAL A 185 -4.43 0.99 2.03
N ASN A 186 -5.64 1.53 1.89
CA ASN A 186 -5.97 2.41 0.77
C ASN A 186 -7.04 3.42 1.22
N PRO A 187 -6.86 4.73 0.97
CA PRO A 187 -7.78 5.77 1.42
C PRO A 187 -9.14 5.78 0.71
N LYS A 188 -9.35 4.89 -0.24
CA LYS A 188 -10.60 4.76 -1.00
C LYS A 188 -11.54 3.66 -0.48
N PHE A 189 -11.19 3.01 0.63
CA PHE A 189 -12.08 2.13 1.38
C PHE A 189 -13.07 2.86 2.26
#